data_272763385a265847fdd5bebcc2d883e0
#
_entry.id   272763385a265847fdd5bebcc2d883e0
#
_cell.length_a   1.000
_cell.length_b   1.000
_cell.length_c   1.000
_cell.angle_alpha   90.00
_cell.angle_beta   90.00
_cell.angle_gamma   90.00
#
_symmetry.space_group_name_H-M   'P 1'
#
loop_
_entity.id
_entity.type
_entity.pdbx_description
1 polymer ?
#
loop_
_entity_poly.entity_id
_entity_poly.type
_entity_poly.pdbx_seq_one_letter_code
_entity_poly.pdbx_strand_id
1 'polypeptide(L)'
;VIPGTGKNGHRYHDLAADMGLIITHHHAEPLGAEMFVQAYPELEPKFSLYPEKFRALWQQAIDRQKNTPTVWNIGFRGQGDKPFWEDDPQYDTPEKRGALISSLIREQYDLVKHSDPHAVCCTNLYGETMELYQQGCLDLPDEVIKIWADNGFGKMVSRRQGNSNPRVKALPPQGDTGAHGLYYHASFYDLQAASHITMLPNSTEFVCEELTNALRHGVDDYWLINCSNVKPHAYLLDCIAQLWQSGTADPEGHRIAYAQAYYGKANALPVAKCLAGYADHAVSYGEHPDDHAGDQFYNHVPRMLITQFLRDRTQPSEDLNWLCDRPALSGQAAWCGEKFREAMQNYEQYLRQCEATAATLTGAARTLFQDTLLMQAQLYTFWAEGGEDVCAALEAGFVGDWKHCFYQAGRAKNAYTAANAAMRNREHGKWIDFYANECQTDVKQSAQLCGYLMSFARTMGEGPHFYEWMREFNDSEADRRVMLILNTDNHPDDDTLWRLMEQHWGQ
;
A
#
# COMPACT_ATOMS: atom_id res chain seq x y z
N VAL A 1 12.13 -0.30 -12.97
CA VAL A 1 10.90 -0.16 -13.77
C VAL A 1 10.59 1.30 -13.95
N ILE A 2 10.33 1.73 -15.19
CA ILE A 2 10.04 3.12 -15.52
C ILE A 2 8.70 3.20 -16.26
N PRO A 3 7.81 4.17 -15.92
CA PRO A 3 6.58 4.36 -16.67
C PRO A 3 6.88 4.83 -18.10
N GLY A 4 6.17 4.27 -19.09
CA GLY A 4 6.19 4.74 -20.49
C GLY A 4 5.39 6.02 -20.67
N THR A 5 4.39 6.19 -19.84
CA THR A 5 3.43 7.29 -19.81
C THR A 5 3.82 8.34 -18.77
N GLY A 6 3.38 9.56 -18.98
CA GLY A 6 3.56 10.66 -18.06
C GLY A 6 4.70 11.59 -18.41
N LYS A 7 4.58 12.82 -17.92
CA LYS A 7 5.43 13.97 -18.26
C LYS A 7 6.94 13.75 -18.07
N ASN A 8 7.34 12.92 -17.14
CA ASN A 8 8.73 12.68 -16.78
C ASN A 8 9.24 11.28 -17.14
N GLY A 9 8.41 10.40 -17.71
CA GLY A 9 8.78 9.02 -17.99
C GLY A 9 10.05 8.91 -18.85
N HIS A 10 10.11 9.67 -19.95
CA HIS A 10 11.27 9.70 -20.84
C HIS A 10 12.54 10.22 -20.13
N ARG A 11 12.41 11.27 -19.33
CA ARG A 11 13.54 11.83 -18.58
C ARG A 11 14.10 10.83 -17.56
N TYR A 12 13.24 10.07 -16.89
CA TYR A 12 13.68 9.05 -15.95
C TYR A 12 14.34 7.87 -16.67
N HIS A 13 13.83 7.51 -17.84
CA HIS A 13 14.44 6.50 -18.69
C HIS A 13 15.88 6.91 -19.09
N ASP A 14 16.05 8.11 -19.63
CA ASP A 14 17.36 8.61 -20.07
C ASP A 14 18.35 8.70 -18.91
N LEU A 15 17.90 9.21 -17.76
CA LEU A 15 18.72 9.29 -16.55
C LEU A 15 19.16 7.90 -16.05
N ALA A 16 18.26 6.92 -16.05
CA ALA A 16 18.57 5.56 -15.63
C ALA A 16 19.57 4.91 -16.61
N ALA A 17 19.41 5.12 -17.92
CA ALA A 17 20.35 4.65 -18.93
C ALA A 17 21.74 5.28 -18.78
N ASP A 18 21.81 6.59 -18.55
CA ASP A 18 23.06 7.32 -18.29
C ASP A 18 23.77 6.83 -17.02
N MET A 19 23.04 6.33 -16.04
CA MET A 19 23.58 5.70 -14.85
C MET A 19 24.03 4.25 -15.05
N GLY A 20 23.86 3.70 -16.26
CA GLY A 20 24.22 2.31 -16.60
C GLY A 20 23.25 1.27 -16.10
N LEU A 21 22.01 1.64 -15.79
CA LEU A 21 20.97 0.69 -15.37
C LEU A 21 20.33 0.01 -16.58
N ILE A 22 19.98 -1.27 -16.41
CA ILE A 22 19.11 -1.99 -17.34
C ILE A 22 17.66 -1.59 -17.05
N ILE A 23 16.92 -1.22 -18.09
CA ILE A 23 15.60 -0.65 -17.99
C ILE A 23 14.54 -1.68 -18.33
N THR A 24 13.40 -1.62 -17.64
CA THR A 24 12.16 -2.27 -18.04
C THR A 24 10.99 -1.34 -17.78
N HIS A 25 9.83 -1.65 -18.35
CA HIS A 25 8.63 -0.85 -18.21
C HIS A 25 7.51 -1.60 -17.48
N HIS A 26 6.53 -0.85 -16.97
CA HIS A 26 5.40 -1.40 -16.25
C HIS A 26 4.53 -2.28 -17.18
N HIS A 27 3.94 -3.34 -16.64
CA HIS A 27 3.12 -4.28 -17.43
C HIS A 27 1.84 -3.64 -18.02
N ALA A 28 1.34 -2.57 -17.43
CA ALA A 28 0.23 -1.80 -17.99
C ALA A 28 0.62 -0.97 -19.23
N GLU A 29 1.93 -0.74 -19.42
CA GLU A 29 2.50 0.04 -20.53
C GLU A 29 3.52 -0.81 -21.30
N PRO A 30 3.07 -1.86 -22.00
CA PRO A 30 3.96 -2.76 -22.72
C PRO A 30 4.90 -2.00 -23.65
N LEU A 31 6.16 -2.44 -23.74
CA LEU A 31 7.25 -1.79 -24.49
C LEU A 31 7.63 -0.39 -23.99
N GLY A 32 7.02 0.12 -22.91
CA GLY A 32 7.12 1.50 -22.49
C GLY A 32 6.45 2.46 -23.47
N ALA A 33 5.42 1.99 -24.16
CA ALA A 33 4.61 2.80 -25.05
C ALA A 33 3.69 3.74 -24.26
N GLU A 34 3.42 4.90 -24.84
CA GLU A 34 2.43 5.81 -24.28
C GLU A 34 1.03 5.17 -24.25
N MET A 35 0.25 5.44 -23.22
CA MET A 35 -1.11 4.94 -23.11
C MET A 35 -1.98 5.51 -24.23
N PHE A 36 -2.81 4.66 -24.86
CA PHE A 36 -3.61 5.03 -26.02
C PHE A 36 -4.49 6.27 -25.78
N VAL A 37 -5.14 6.35 -24.60
CA VAL A 37 -6.01 7.50 -24.27
C VAL A 37 -5.26 8.81 -24.06
N GLN A 38 -3.96 8.77 -23.79
CA GLN A 38 -3.13 9.99 -23.73
C GLN A 38 -2.64 10.42 -25.11
N ALA A 39 -2.29 9.45 -25.95
CA ALA A 39 -1.87 9.73 -27.31
C ALA A 39 -3.04 10.15 -28.22
N TYR A 40 -4.23 9.58 -27.98
CA TYR A 40 -5.44 9.80 -28.80
C TYR A 40 -6.67 10.00 -27.90
N PRO A 41 -6.77 11.14 -27.20
CA PRO A 41 -7.81 11.38 -26.20
C PRO A 41 -9.25 11.43 -26.77
N GLU A 42 -9.38 11.62 -28.08
CA GLU A 42 -10.66 11.66 -28.77
C GLU A 42 -11.17 10.29 -29.23
N LEU A 43 -10.37 9.21 -29.05
CA LEU A 43 -10.69 7.88 -29.56
C LEU A 43 -10.94 6.89 -28.42
N GLU A 44 -11.82 5.92 -28.65
CA GLU A 44 -12.01 4.80 -27.73
C GLU A 44 -10.79 3.85 -27.79
N PRO A 45 -10.26 3.38 -26.64
CA PRO A 45 -9.05 2.57 -26.60
C PRO A 45 -9.32 1.09 -26.98
N LYS A 46 -9.91 0.88 -28.14
CA LYS A 46 -10.27 -0.45 -28.66
C LYS A 46 -9.29 -0.89 -29.73
N PHE A 47 -8.54 -1.96 -29.47
CA PHE A 47 -7.64 -2.53 -30.45
C PHE A 47 -8.39 -2.96 -31.73
N SER A 48 -9.59 -3.47 -31.58
CA SER A 48 -10.45 -3.88 -32.71
C SER A 48 -10.77 -2.75 -33.70
N LEU A 49 -10.79 -1.51 -33.23
CA LEU A 49 -11.09 -0.33 -34.07
C LEU A 49 -9.84 0.36 -34.61
N TYR A 50 -8.76 0.39 -33.83
CA TYR A 50 -7.58 1.20 -34.14
C TYR A 50 -6.25 0.43 -34.03
N PRO A 51 -6.12 -0.79 -34.59
CA PRO A 51 -4.92 -1.61 -34.45
C PRO A 51 -3.65 -0.90 -34.92
N GLU A 52 -3.73 -0.13 -36.00
CA GLU A 52 -2.56 0.59 -36.56
C GLU A 52 -2.07 1.69 -35.63
N LYS A 53 -2.94 2.30 -34.81
CA LYS A 53 -2.54 3.31 -33.87
C LYS A 53 -1.80 2.69 -32.67
N PHE A 54 -2.25 1.54 -32.16
CA PHE A 54 -1.50 0.78 -31.15
C PHE A 54 -0.13 0.36 -31.66
N ARG A 55 -0.04 -0.18 -32.87
CA ARG A 55 1.23 -0.54 -33.52
C ARG A 55 2.17 0.64 -33.66
N ALA A 56 1.65 1.80 -34.05
CA ALA A 56 2.44 3.02 -34.15
C ALA A 56 3.05 3.44 -32.81
N LEU A 57 2.30 3.34 -31.72
CA LEU A 57 2.81 3.63 -30.36
C LEU A 57 3.90 2.63 -29.95
N TRP A 58 3.72 1.34 -30.23
CA TRP A 58 4.74 0.32 -29.94
C TRP A 58 6.03 0.56 -30.74
N GLN A 59 5.91 0.85 -32.04
CA GLN A 59 7.08 1.12 -32.89
C GLN A 59 7.82 2.37 -32.41
N GLN A 60 7.11 3.45 -32.08
CA GLN A 60 7.71 4.67 -31.53
C GLN A 60 8.49 4.39 -30.23
N ALA A 61 7.92 3.55 -29.33
CA ALA A 61 8.59 3.18 -28.09
C ALA A 61 9.86 2.35 -28.33
N ILE A 62 9.82 1.40 -29.26
CA ILE A 62 10.99 0.60 -29.66
C ILE A 62 12.07 1.49 -30.28
N ASP A 63 11.73 2.34 -31.24
CA ASP A 63 12.68 3.22 -31.92
C ASP A 63 13.39 4.17 -30.95
N ARG A 64 12.68 4.65 -29.94
CA ARG A 64 13.24 5.51 -28.90
C ARG A 64 14.27 4.80 -28.03
N GLN A 65 14.04 3.50 -27.76
CA GLN A 65 14.79 2.75 -26.76
C GLN A 65 15.82 1.78 -27.33
N LYS A 66 15.88 1.60 -28.65
CA LYS A 66 16.71 0.56 -29.32
C LYS A 66 18.20 0.60 -29.00
N ASN A 67 18.70 1.72 -28.49
CA ASN A 67 20.13 1.89 -28.12
C ASN A 67 20.35 1.84 -26.59
N THR A 68 19.34 1.53 -25.80
CA THR A 68 19.41 1.43 -24.33
C THR A 68 19.34 -0.04 -23.88
N PRO A 69 20.09 -0.44 -22.85
CA PRO A 69 19.95 -1.77 -22.26
C PRO A 69 18.53 -1.93 -21.68
N THR A 70 17.72 -2.76 -22.34
CA THR A 70 16.30 -2.91 -21.98
C THR A 70 15.92 -4.39 -21.90
N VAL A 71 15.21 -4.77 -20.82
CA VAL A 71 14.40 -5.98 -20.75
C VAL A 71 12.99 -5.58 -21.18
N TRP A 72 12.56 -6.06 -22.32
CA TRP A 72 11.32 -5.65 -22.96
C TRP A 72 10.11 -6.36 -22.33
N ASN A 73 9.29 -5.60 -21.64
CA ASN A 73 8.01 -6.10 -21.15
C ASN A 73 6.98 -6.03 -22.29
N ILE A 74 6.54 -7.19 -22.77
CA ILE A 74 5.54 -7.33 -23.83
C ILE A 74 4.23 -7.86 -23.26
N GLY A 75 3.10 -7.45 -23.86
CA GLY A 75 1.78 -7.83 -23.36
C GLY A 75 0.70 -6.89 -23.85
N PHE A 76 -0.51 -7.09 -23.35
CA PHE A 76 -1.63 -6.22 -23.69
C PHE A 76 -2.63 -6.13 -22.53
N ARG A 77 -2.82 -4.92 -22.02
CA ARG A 77 -3.82 -4.59 -20.99
C ARG A 77 -4.65 -3.38 -21.41
N GLY A 78 -5.76 -3.16 -20.73
CA GLY A 78 -6.60 -2.00 -20.91
C GLY A 78 -6.03 -0.73 -20.28
N GLN A 79 -6.66 0.38 -20.53
CA GLN A 79 -6.24 1.67 -20.01
C GLN A 79 -6.46 1.73 -18.49
N GLY A 80 -5.48 2.30 -17.75
CA GLY A 80 -5.56 2.39 -16.30
C GLY A 80 -5.32 1.05 -15.57
N ASP A 81 -4.51 0.17 -16.16
CA ASP A 81 -4.09 -1.11 -15.57
C ASP A 81 -5.25 -2.08 -15.24
N LYS A 82 -6.24 -2.11 -16.11
CA LYS A 82 -7.40 -3.02 -16.05
C LYS A 82 -7.41 -4.00 -17.23
N PRO A 83 -8.22 -5.05 -17.19
CA PRO A 83 -8.41 -5.95 -18.33
C PRO A 83 -8.91 -5.19 -19.58
N PHE A 84 -8.29 -5.41 -20.74
CA PHE A 84 -8.61 -4.66 -21.96
C PHE A 84 -10.05 -4.91 -22.48
N TRP A 85 -10.65 -6.03 -22.12
CA TRP A 85 -12.04 -6.34 -22.51
C TRP A 85 -13.09 -5.52 -21.73
N GLU A 86 -12.70 -4.77 -20.72
CA GLU A 86 -13.56 -3.75 -20.13
C GLU A 86 -13.76 -2.57 -21.09
N ASP A 87 -12.73 -2.25 -21.88
CA ASP A 87 -12.80 -1.24 -22.92
C ASP A 87 -13.35 -1.79 -24.25
N ASP A 88 -13.14 -3.10 -24.53
CA ASP A 88 -13.52 -3.76 -25.79
C ASP A 88 -14.33 -5.06 -25.53
N PRO A 89 -15.63 -4.96 -25.21
CA PRO A 89 -16.46 -6.08 -24.74
C PRO A 89 -16.69 -7.22 -25.75
N GLN A 90 -16.27 -7.09 -27.00
CA GLN A 90 -16.38 -8.20 -27.96
C GLN A 90 -15.52 -9.42 -27.58
N TYR A 91 -14.51 -9.21 -26.73
CA TYR A 91 -13.66 -10.27 -26.20
C TYR A 91 -14.28 -10.83 -24.91
N ASP A 92 -15.43 -11.47 -25.05
CA ASP A 92 -16.33 -11.93 -23.98
C ASP A 92 -15.97 -13.30 -23.40
N THR A 93 -15.10 -14.09 -24.07
CA THR A 93 -14.68 -15.42 -23.61
C THR A 93 -13.18 -15.51 -23.35
N PRO A 94 -12.71 -16.39 -22.43
CA PRO A 94 -11.29 -16.61 -22.18
C PRO A 94 -10.48 -16.93 -23.45
N GLU A 95 -11.04 -17.73 -24.36
CA GLU A 95 -10.39 -18.12 -25.61
C GLU A 95 -10.17 -16.90 -26.53
N LYS A 96 -11.16 -16.02 -26.70
CA LYS A 96 -11.01 -14.79 -27.48
C LYS A 96 -9.97 -13.84 -26.86
N ARG A 97 -10.00 -13.70 -25.54
CA ARG A 97 -9.03 -12.88 -24.78
C ARG A 97 -7.63 -13.40 -24.95
N GLY A 98 -7.44 -14.69 -24.71
CA GLY A 98 -6.16 -15.36 -24.83
C GLY A 98 -5.61 -15.34 -26.24
N ALA A 99 -6.45 -15.59 -27.26
CA ALA A 99 -6.05 -15.54 -28.67
C ALA A 99 -5.54 -14.13 -29.08
N LEU A 100 -6.24 -13.07 -28.65
CA LEU A 100 -5.76 -11.71 -28.93
C LEU A 100 -4.43 -11.43 -28.22
N ILE A 101 -4.34 -11.66 -26.92
CA ILE A 101 -3.11 -11.40 -26.14
C ILE A 101 -1.94 -12.17 -26.76
N SER A 102 -2.10 -13.45 -27.07
CA SER A 102 -1.08 -14.29 -27.71
C SER A 102 -0.60 -13.72 -29.05
N SER A 103 -1.53 -13.28 -29.90
CA SER A 103 -1.20 -12.68 -31.19
C SER A 103 -0.42 -11.38 -31.03
N LEU A 104 -0.80 -10.53 -30.07
CA LEU A 104 -0.16 -9.25 -29.83
C LEU A 104 1.21 -9.39 -29.16
N ILE A 105 1.36 -10.33 -28.23
CA ILE A 105 2.67 -10.67 -27.65
C ILE A 105 3.62 -11.16 -28.74
N ARG A 106 3.18 -12.01 -29.65
CA ARG A 106 4.00 -12.48 -30.77
C ARG A 106 4.37 -11.34 -31.71
N GLU A 107 3.43 -10.48 -32.05
CA GLU A 107 3.70 -9.30 -32.88
C GLU A 107 4.71 -8.35 -32.21
N GLN A 108 4.56 -8.03 -30.93
CA GLN A 108 5.49 -7.20 -30.18
C GLN A 108 6.87 -7.87 -30.06
N TYR A 109 6.93 -9.18 -29.84
CA TYR A 109 8.17 -9.95 -29.83
C TYR A 109 8.90 -9.83 -31.15
N ASP A 110 8.22 -10.02 -32.28
CA ASP A 110 8.80 -9.92 -33.60
C ASP A 110 9.32 -8.49 -33.90
N LEU A 111 8.57 -7.45 -33.50
CA LEU A 111 9.02 -6.06 -33.62
C LEU A 111 10.31 -5.79 -32.84
N VAL A 112 10.39 -6.26 -31.60
CA VAL A 112 11.57 -6.12 -30.75
C VAL A 112 12.76 -6.89 -31.35
N LYS A 113 12.56 -8.16 -31.73
CA LYS A 113 13.63 -9.01 -32.31
C LYS A 113 14.10 -8.52 -33.68
N HIS A 114 13.27 -7.84 -34.43
CA HIS A 114 13.67 -7.16 -35.67
C HIS A 114 14.62 -5.98 -35.37
N SER A 115 14.39 -5.26 -34.28
CA SER A 115 15.24 -4.14 -33.85
C SER A 115 16.54 -4.62 -33.19
N ASP A 116 16.47 -5.65 -32.33
CA ASP A 116 17.60 -6.29 -31.68
C ASP A 116 17.35 -7.81 -31.54
N PRO A 117 18.00 -8.66 -32.35
CA PRO A 117 17.84 -10.11 -32.29
C PRO A 117 18.23 -10.74 -30.94
N HIS A 118 19.03 -10.05 -30.14
CA HIS A 118 19.48 -10.49 -28.82
C HIS A 118 18.67 -9.95 -27.65
N ALA A 119 17.65 -9.14 -27.95
CA ALA A 119 16.80 -8.53 -26.92
C ALA A 119 16.13 -9.57 -26.02
N VAL A 120 16.13 -9.32 -24.73
CA VAL A 120 15.41 -10.12 -23.74
C VAL A 120 13.98 -9.60 -23.61
N CYS A 121 13.00 -10.50 -23.77
CA CYS A 121 11.58 -10.19 -23.62
C CYS A 121 11.00 -10.93 -22.43
N CYS A 122 10.10 -10.27 -21.73
CA CYS A 122 9.32 -10.86 -20.63
C CYS A 122 7.84 -10.47 -20.75
N THR A 123 6.97 -11.27 -20.14
CA THR A 123 5.54 -10.96 -20.01
C THR A 123 5.07 -11.25 -18.60
N ASN A 124 4.25 -10.36 -18.05
CA ASN A 124 3.73 -10.52 -16.69
C ASN A 124 2.47 -11.37 -16.70
N LEU A 125 2.52 -12.52 -16.05
CA LEU A 125 1.37 -13.33 -15.71
C LEU A 125 0.77 -12.79 -14.40
N TYR A 126 0.04 -11.69 -14.52
CA TYR A 126 -0.52 -10.94 -13.39
C TYR A 126 -2.04 -10.88 -13.51
N GLY A 127 -2.74 -11.17 -12.40
CA GLY A 127 -4.20 -11.18 -12.38
C GLY A 127 -4.78 -12.10 -13.44
N GLU A 128 -5.61 -11.56 -14.32
CA GLU A 128 -6.33 -12.27 -15.36
C GLU A 128 -5.44 -12.97 -16.40
N THR A 129 -4.26 -12.44 -16.67
CA THR A 129 -3.34 -13.09 -17.63
C THR A 129 -2.76 -14.40 -17.08
N MET A 130 -2.53 -14.49 -15.78
CA MET A 130 -2.14 -15.74 -15.13
C MET A 130 -3.24 -16.81 -15.26
N GLU A 131 -4.49 -16.44 -15.00
CA GLU A 131 -5.61 -17.37 -15.12
C GLU A 131 -5.78 -17.86 -16.55
N LEU A 132 -5.69 -16.97 -17.55
CA LEU A 132 -5.74 -17.35 -18.97
C LEU A 132 -4.61 -18.30 -19.37
N TYR A 133 -3.39 -18.07 -18.84
CA TYR A 133 -2.27 -18.97 -19.09
C TYR A 133 -2.49 -20.35 -18.49
N GLN A 134 -2.92 -20.44 -17.23
CA GLN A 134 -3.21 -21.72 -16.55
C GLN A 134 -4.36 -22.50 -17.18
N GLN A 135 -5.31 -21.80 -17.79
CA GLN A 135 -6.40 -22.40 -18.56
C GLN A 135 -5.99 -22.88 -19.97
N GLY A 136 -4.74 -22.63 -20.37
CA GLY A 136 -4.23 -22.96 -21.69
C GLY A 136 -4.74 -22.06 -22.82
N CYS A 137 -5.24 -20.85 -22.47
CA CYS A 137 -5.73 -19.89 -23.43
C CYS A 137 -4.62 -18.97 -24.00
N LEU A 138 -3.43 -18.96 -23.40
CA LEU A 138 -2.28 -18.17 -23.87
C LEU A 138 -1.23 -19.06 -24.52
N ASP A 139 -0.80 -18.69 -25.73
CA ASP A 139 0.34 -19.26 -26.45
C ASP A 139 1.45 -18.21 -26.55
N LEU A 140 2.56 -18.44 -25.86
CA LEU A 140 3.68 -17.51 -25.73
C LEU A 140 4.90 -18.03 -26.50
N PRO A 141 5.75 -17.16 -27.10
CA PRO A 141 7.02 -17.57 -27.65
C PRO A 141 7.93 -18.21 -26.57
N ASP A 142 8.64 -19.28 -26.91
CA ASP A 142 9.45 -20.08 -25.96
C ASP A 142 10.52 -19.25 -25.22
N GLU A 143 11.08 -18.23 -25.85
CA GLU A 143 12.15 -17.39 -25.30
C GLU A 143 11.63 -16.27 -24.39
N VAL A 144 10.32 -16.10 -24.26
CA VAL A 144 9.73 -15.04 -23.43
C VAL A 144 9.72 -15.50 -21.97
N ILE A 145 10.35 -14.70 -21.09
CA ILE A 145 10.34 -14.96 -19.65
C ILE A 145 8.92 -14.74 -19.10
N LYS A 146 8.35 -15.75 -18.51
CA LYS A 146 7.03 -15.72 -17.88
C LYS A 146 7.18 -15.25 -16.43
N ILE A 147 6.70 -14.05 -16.10
CA ILE A 147 6.85 -13.44 -14.78
C ILE A 147 5.58 -13.71 -13.95
N TRP A 148 5.74 -14.46 -12.86
CA TRP A 148 4.70 -14.82 -11.92
C TRP A 148 4.64 -13.81 -10.77
N ALA A 149 3.44 -13.28 -10.49
CA ALA A 149 3.29 -12.23 -9.49
C ALA A 149 2.65 -12.78 -8.20
N ASP A 150 3.15 -12.30 -7.04
CA ASP A 150 2.49 -12.50 -5.76
C ASP A 150 1.20 -11.66 -5.64
N ASN A 151 0.47 -11.85 -4.55
CA ASN A 151 -0.80 -11.16 -4.30
C ASN A 151 -0.67 -9.70 -3.78
N GLY A 152 0.53 -9.14 -3.72
CA GLY A 152 0.81 -7.81 -3.16
C GLY A 152 1.11 -7.82 -1.66
N PHE A 153 0.96 -8.97 -1.00
CA PHE A 153 1.24 -9.19 0.44
C PHE A 153 2.33 -10.25 0.68
N GLY A 154 3.12 -10.56 -0.34
CA GLY A 154 4.22 -11.50 -0.30
C GLY A 154 3.84 -12.97 -0.45
N LYS A 155 2.59 -13.34 -0.71
CA LYS A 155 2.15 -14.72 -0.94
C LYS A 155 2.04 -15.03 -2.43
N MET A 156 2.65 -16.13 -2.89
CA MET A 156 2.63 -16.56 -4.29
C MET A 156 1.27 -17.18 -4.69
N VAL A 157 0.24 -16.36 -4.63
CA VAL A 157 -1.14 -16.65 -5.08
C VAL A 157 -1.70 -15.43 -5.81
N SER A 158 -2.81 -15.62 -6.52
CA SER A 158 -3.51 -14.52 -7.21
C SER A 158 -3.95 -13.43 -6.25
N ARG A 159 -3.90 -12.20 -6.73
CA ARG A 159 -4.41 -11.02 -6.01
C ARG A 159 -5.92 -11.13 -5.80
N ARG A 160 -6.39 -10.57 -4.68
CA ARG A 160 -7.81 -10.36 -4.44
C ARG A 160 -8.42 -9.43 -5.50
N GLN A 161 -9.63 -9.76 -5.94
CA GLN A 161 -10.42 -8.99 -6.90
C GLN A 161 -11.68 -8.48 -6.19
N GLY A 162 -11.67 -7.21 -5.78
CA GLY A 162 -12.73 -6.66 -4.95
C GLY A 162 -12.92 -7.48 -3.66
N ASN A 163 -14.12 -8.01 -3.46
CA ASN A 163 -14.45 -8.86 -2.30
C ASN A 163 -14.12 -10.35 -2.51
N SER A 164 -13.73 -10.77 -3.72
CA SER A 164 -13.36 -12.14 -4.04
C SER A 164 -11.88 -12.38 -3.87
N ASN A 165 -11.51 -13.44 -3.15
CA ASN A 165 -10.11 -13.83 -2.93
C ASN A 165 -9.90 -15.30 -3.31
N PRO A 166 -9.76 -15.64 -4.61
CA PRO A 166 -9.69 -17.02 -5.08
C PRO A 166 -8.38 -17.72 -4.70
N ARG A 167 -7.30 -16.98 -4.40
CA ARG A 167 -5.98 -17.50 -4.00
C ARG A 167 -5.43 -18.58 -4.95
N VAL A 168 -5.55 -18.36 -6.24
CA VAL A 168 -5.01 -19.26 -7.25
C VAL A 168 -3.47 -19.23 -7.17
N LYS A 169 -2.81 -20.40 -7.14
CA LYS A 169 -1.35 -20.50 -7.05
C LYS A 169 -0.66 -19.78 -8.21
N ALA A 170 0.19 -18.81 -7.89
CA ALA A 170 0.92 -17.98 -8.87
C ALA A 170 2.36 -18.50 -9.07
N LEU A 171 2.48 -19.74 -9.52
CA LEU A 171 3.75 -20.41 -9.80
C LEU A 171 3.59 -21.30 -11.03
N PRO A 172 4.68 -21.62 -11.75
CA PRO A 172 4.64 -22.50 -12.91
C PRO A 172 3.92 -23.82 -12.60
N PRO A 173 3.02 -24.27 -13.47
CA PRO A 173 2.45 -25.62 -13.40
C PRO A 173 3.55 -26.68 -13.54
N GLN A 174 3.30 -27.86 -12.99
CA GLN A 174 4.26 -28.96 -13.14
C GLN A 174 4.46 -29.32 -14.62
N GLY A 175 5.69 -29.30 -15.08
CA GLY A 175 6.06 -29.60 -16.46
C GLY A 175 6.03 -28.39 -17.39
N ASP A 176 5.75 -27.20 -16.90
CA ASP A 176 5.93 -25.97 -17.69
C ASP A 176 7.41 -25.77 -18.02
N THR A 177 7.70 -25.37 -19.23
CA THR A 177 9.05 -25.23 -19.78
C THR A 177 9.34 -23.78 -20.15
N GLY A 178 10.63 -23.46 -20.35
CA GLY A 178 11.12 -22.13 -20.68
C GLY A 178 11.51 -21.34 -19.44
N ALA A 179 11.78 -20.05 -19.63
CA ALA A 179 12.28 -19.16 -18.60
C ALA A 179 11.14 -18.65 -17.70
N HIS A 180 11.38 -18.64 -16.39
CA HIS A 180 10.42 -18.15 -15.40
C HIS A 180 11.02 -17.07 -14.52
N GLY A 181 10.28 -15.98 -14.38
CA GLY A 181 10.61 -14.84 -13.52
C GLY A 181 9.59 -14.61 -12.41
N LEU A 182 9.95 -13.74 -11.49
CA LEU A 182 9.17 -13.36 -10.33
C LEU A 182 8.85 -11.85 -10.37
N TYR A 183 7.63 -11.50 -10.01
CA TYR A 183 7.23 -10.16 -9.60
C TYR A 183 6.75 -10.19 -8.15
N TYR A 184 7.58 -9.72 -7.23
CA TYR A 184 7.36 -9.83 -5.78
C TYR A 184 7.26 -8.45 -5.14
N HIS A 185 6.30 -8.28 -4.25
CA HIS A 185 6.07 -7.01 -3.56
C HIS A 185 6.78 -6.97 -2.19
N ALA A 186 7.89 -6.24 -2.12
CA ALA A 186 8.47 -5.81 -0.85
C ALA A 186 7.67 -4.67 -0.21
N SER A 187 6.95 -3.90 -1.04
CA SER A 187 5.89 -2.98 -0.65
C SER A 187 4.90 -2.81 -1.78
N PHE A 188 3.68 -2.44 -1.44
CA PHE A 188 2.59 -2.26 -2.39
C PHE A 188 1.68 -1.12 -1.92
N TYR A 189 1.06 -0.40 -2.83
CA TYR A 189 0.17 0.72 -2.52
C TYR A 189 -1.31 0.39 -2.74
N ASP A 190 -1.68 -0.86 -2.67
CA ASP A 190 -3.09 -1.25 -2.63
C ASP A 190 -3.78 -0.57 -1.44
N LEU A 191 -4.91 0.09 -1.69
CA LEU A 191 -5.62 0.91 -0.71
C LEU A 191 -6.39 0.10 0.35
N GLN A 192 -5.94 -1.08 0.73
CA GLN A 192 -6.68 -1.95 1.65
C GLN A 192 -5.87 -2.26 2.91
N ALA A 193 -4.93 -3.19 2.83
CA ALA A 193 -4.15 -3.60 3.98
C ALA A 193 -2.64 -3.62 3.71
N ALA A 194 -2.22 -3.14 2.54
CA ALA A 194 -0.83 -3.18 2.10
C ALA A 194 0.09 -2.24 2.90
N SER A 195 1.38 -2.40 2.71
CA SER A 195 2.43 -1.53 3.26
C SER A 195 3.06 -0.69 2.16
N HIS A 196 3.24 0.59 2.41
CA HIS A 196 3.81 1.54 1.47
C HIS A 196 4.93 2.39 2.06
N ILE A 197 4.69 3.01 3.20
CA ILE A 197 5.67 3.85 3.93
C ILE A 197 6.30 3.13 5.12
N THR A 198 5.83 1.94 5.43
CA THR A 198 6.36 1.03 6.44
C THR A 198 6.77 -0.30 5.80
N MET A 199 7.57 -1.11 6.47
CA MET A 199 7.96 -2.43 5.99
C MET A 199 6.74 -3.35 5.84
N LEU A 200 6.86 -4.35 4.98
CA LEU A 200 5.89 -5.44 4.90
C LEU A 200 5.71 -6.05 6.30
N PRO A 201 4.48 -6.25 6.79
CA PRO A 201 4.25 -6.73 8.16
C PRO A 201 4.52 -8.24 8.33
N ASN A 202 4.88 -8.91 7.27
CA ASN A 202 5.24 -10.33 7.29
C ASN A 202 6.70 -10.52 7.72
N SER A 203 7.00 -11.66 8.35
CA SER A 203 8.36 -11.98 8.78
C SER A 203 9.30 -12.25 7.59
N THR A 204 10.60 -12.07 7.80
CA THR A 204 11.61 -12.46 6.82
C THR A 204 11.63 -13.97 6.60
N GLU A 205 11.24 -14.76 7.60
CA GLU A 205 11.04 -16.22 7.51
C GLU A 205 9.96 -16.55 6.48
N PHE A 206 8.81 -15.89 6.56
CA PHE A 206 7.71 -16.06 5.59
C PHE A 206 8.16 -15.67 4.17
N VAL A 207 8.82 -14.52 4.01
CA VAL A 207 9.32 -14.05 2.71
C VAL A 207 10.32 -15.03 2.12
N CYS A 208 11.26 -15.50 2.92
CA CYS A 208 12.26 -16.50 2.49
C CYS A 208 11.62 -17.84 2.12
N GLU A 209 10.57 -18.27 2.83
CA GLU A 209 9.84 -19.50 2.49
C GLU A 209 9.15 -19.38 1.14
N GLU A 210 8.44 -18.28 0.87
CA GLU A 210 7.74 -18.05 -0.40
C GLU A 210 8.71 -17.95 -1.58
N LEU A 211 9.81 -17.22 -1.42
CA LEU A 211 10.81 -17.07 -2.47
C LEU A 211 11.61 -18.38 -2.72
N THR A 212 11.92 -19.13 -1.66
CA THR A 212 12.51 -20.46 -1.79
C THR A 212 11.56 -21.43 -2.50
N ASN A 213 10.26 -21.32 -2.22
CA ASN A 213 9.25 -22.12 -2.92
C ASN A 213 9.19 -21.75 -4.42
N ALA A 214 9.31 -20.45 -4.76
CA ALA A 214 9.40 -20.00 -6.14
C ALA A 214 10.65 -20.59 -6.86
N LEU A 215 11.83 -20.53 -6.22
CA LEU A 215 13.05 -21.16 -6.75
C LEU A 215 12.88 -22.66 -6.99
N ARG A 216 12.23 -23.39 -6.08
CA ARG A 216 11.95 -24.84 -6.25
C ARG A 216 11.01 -25.14 -7.42
N HIS A 217 10.25 -24.15 -7.92
CA HIS A 217 9.42 -24.25 -9.11
C HIS A 217 10.12 -23.74 -10.37
N GLY A 218 11.46 -23.49 -10.32
CA GLY A 218 12.24 -23.01 -11.45
C GLY A 218 12.03 -21.54 -11.77
N VAL A 219 11.64 -20.71 -10.80
CA VAL A 219 11.46 -19.25 -10.98
C VAL A 219 12.78 -18.57 -10.59
N ASP A 220 13.79 -18.69 -11.47
CA ASP A 220 15.17 -18.28 -11.20
C ASP A 220 15.85 -17.48 -12.33
N ASP A 221 15.15 -17.21 -13.44
CA ASP A 221 15.72 -16.47 -14.57
C ASP A 221 15.70 -14.95 -14.38
N TYR A 222 14.63 -14.40 -13.76
CA TYR A 222 14.45 -12.95 -13.60
C TYR A 222 13.58 -12.62 -12.39
N TRP A 223 14.09 -11.78 -11.48
CA TRP A 223 13.29 -11.29 -10.35
C TRP A 223 13.08 -9.79 -10.45
N LEU A 224 11.82 -9.40 -10.44
CA LEU A 224 11.35 -8.02 -10.37
C LEU A 224 10.78 -7.78 -8.96
N ILE A 225 11.47 -6.98 -8.16
CA ILE A 225 11.03 -6.67 -6.79
C ILE A 225 10.36 -5.29 -6.78
N ASN A 226 9.05 -5.28 -6.56
CA ASN A 226 8.33 -4.02 -6.40
C ASN A 226 8.62 -3.42 -5.02
N CYS A 227 9.03 -2.17 -5.03
CA CYS A 227 9.31 -1.40 -3.84
C CYS A 227 8.92 0.05 -4.09
N SER A 228 7.84 0.51 -3.48
CA SER A 228 7.33 1.88 -3.65
C SER A 228 8.35 2.92 -3.21
N ASN A 229 8.98 2.70 -2.05
CA ASN A 229 10.02 3.54 -1.47
C ASN A 229 11.16 2.68 -0.92
N VAL A 230 12.37 2.88 -1.39
CA VAL A 230 13.53 2.07 -0.93
C VAL A 230 13.82 2.29 0.56
N LYS A 231 13.71 3.53 1.06
CA LYS A 231 14.12 3.89 2.42
C LYS A 231 13.47 3.04 3.52
N PRO A 232 12.14 2.82 3.55
CA PRO A 232 11.51 1.99 4.59
C PRO A 232 11.85 0.50 4.47
N HIS A 233 12.15 0.03 3.26
CA HIS A 233 12.21 -1.40 2.93
C HIS A 233 13.63 -1.96 2.78
N ALA A 234 14.66 -1.16 3.09
CA ALA A 234 16.06 -1.53 2.88
C ALA A 234 16.43 -2.88 3.52
N TYR A 235 15.93 -3.18 4.72
CA TYR A 235 16.18 -4.45 5.40
C TYR A 235 15.60 -5.65 4.63
N LEU A 236 14.35 -5.55 4.17
CA LEU A 236 13.70 -6.62 3.42
C LEU A 236 14.33 -6.79 2.04
N LEU A 237 14.68 -5.70 1.37
CA LEU A 237 15.36 -5.75 0.06
C LEU A 237 16.74 -6.41 0.17
N ASP A 238 17.49 -6.14 1.23
CA ASP A 238 18.80 -6.77 1.49
C ASP A 238 18.63 -8.29 1.73
N CYS A 239 17.59 -8.69 2.47
CA CYS A 239 17.26 -10.11 2.67
C CYS A 239 16.93 -10.82 1.36
N ILE A 240 16.10 -10.22 0.52
CA ILE A 240 15.73 -10.76 -0.80
C ILE A 240 16.95 -10.85 -1.71
N ALA A 241 17.81 -9.82 -1.72
CA ALA A 241 19.02 -9.80 -2.52
C ALA A 241 20.02 -10.90 -2.10
N GLN A 242 20.17 -11.15 -0.80
CA GLN A 242 21.01 -12.23 -0.30
C GLN A 242 20.48 -13.60 -0.74
N LEU A 243 19.17 -13.82 -0.63
CA LEU A 243 18.55 -15.07 -1.09
C LEU A 243 18.74 -15.25 -2.61
N TRP A 244 18.56 -14.20 -3.41
CA TRP A 244 18.80 -14.24 -4.85
C TRP A 244 20.24 -14.66 -5.20
N GLN A 245 21.22 -14.09 -4.48
CA GLN A 245 22.63 -14.37 -4.74
C GLN A 245 23.06 -15.77 -4.29
N SER A 246 22.56 -16.25 -3.16
CA SER A 246 23.02 -17.51 -2.53
C SER A 246 22.18 -18.73 -2.92
N GLY A 247 20.93 -18.53 -3.35
CA GLY A 247 19.93 -19.59 -3.53
C GLY A 247 19.50 -20.28 -2.24
N THR A 248 19.94 -19.77 -1.07
CA THR A 248 19.65 -20.36 0.24
C THR A 248 19.17 -19.31 1.24
N ALA A 249 18.16 -19.65 2.02
CA ALA A 249 17.59 -18.77 3.03
C ALA A 249 18.24 -19.02 4.40
N ASP A 250 18.68 -17.94 5.04
CA ASP A 250 19.07 -17.88 6.46
C ASP A 250 18.54 -16.56 7.06
N PRO A 251 17.25 -16.43 7.33
CA PRO A 251 16.67 -15.17 7.79
C PRO A 251 17.21 -14.72 9.15
N GLU A 252 17.52 -15.62 10.06
CA GLU A 252 18.09 -15.27 11.37
C GLU A 252 19.54 -14.77 11.23
N GLY A 253 20.40 -15.51 10.51
CA GLY A 253 21.77 -15.10 10.25
C GLY A 253 21.84 -13.78 9.48
N HIS A 254 20.99 -13.59 8.47
CA HIS A 254 20.86 -12.34 7.75
C HIS A 254 20.49 -11.16 8.69
N ARG A 255 19.50 -11.34 9.54
CA ARG A 255 19.04 -10.31 10.50
C ARG A 255 20.16 -9.83 11.42
N ILE A 256 20.94 -10.78 11.94
CA ILE A 256 22.12 -10.47 12.79
C ILE A 256 23.19 -9.76 11.98
N ALA A 257 23.50 -10.25 10.78
CA ALA A 257 24.52 -9.66 9.89
C ALA A 257 24.14 -8.22 9.47
N TYR A 258 22.87 -8.01 9.08
CA TYR A 258 22.34 -6.68 8.78
C TYR A 258 22.48 -5.73 9.98
N ALA A 259 22.06 -6.17 11.17
CA ALA A 259 22.19 -5.37 12.38
C ALA A 259 23.67 -5.07 12.71
N GLN A 260 24.60 -5.98 12.50
CA GLN A 260 26.04 -5.75 12.68
C GLN A 260 26.58 -4.71 11.69
N ALA A 261 26.19 -4.81 10.43
CA ALA A 261 26.68 -3.93 9.37
C ALA A 261 26.22 -2.49 9.55
N TYR A 262 24.97 -2.28 9.88
CA TYR A 262 24.36 -0.95 9.92
C TYR A 262 24.37 -0.29 11.31
N TYR A 263 24.36 -1.07 12.40
CA TYR A 263 24.28 -0.56 13.77
C TYR A 263 25.52 -0.86 14.61
N GLY A 264 26.44 -1.64 14.08
CA GLY A 264 27.68 -2.02 14.75
C GLY A 264 27.53 -3.28 15.61
N LYS A 265 28.63 -4.02 15.76
CA LYS A 265 28.68 -5.35 16.42
C LYS A 265 28.11 -5.36 17.84
N ALA A 266 28.39 -4.32 18.61
CA ALA A 266 27.92 -4.22 20.00
C ALA A 266 26.38 -4.07 20.12
N ASN A 267 25.74 -3.50 19.11
CA ASN A 267 24.32 -3.20 19.08
C ASN A 267 23.50 -4.26 18.31
N ALA A 268 24.15 -5.24 17.70
CA ALA A 268 23.53 -6.14 16.74
C ALA A 268 22.37 -6.95 17.33
N LEU A 269 22.56 -7.57 18.49
CA LEU A 269 21.52 -8.43 19.07
C LEU A 269 20.26 -7.67 19.52
N PRO A 270 20.34 -6.53 20.23
CA PRO A 270 19.16 -5.73 20.54
C PRO A 270 18.41 -5.25 19.30
N VAL A 271 19.12 -4.78 18.26
CA VAL A 271 18.50 -4.33 17.01
C VAL A 271 17.89 -5.50 16.24
N ALA A 272 18.59 -6.64 16.14
CA ALA A 272 18.03 -7.84 15.49
C ALA A 272 16.74 -8.31 16.18
N LYS A 273 16.66 -8.21 17.50
CA LYS A 273 15.43 -8.49 18.24
C LYS A 273 14.29 -7.53 17.88
N CYS A 274 14.58 -6.24 17.68
CA CYS A 274 13.57 -5.29 17.22
C CYS A 274 13.14 -5.57 15.77
N LEU A 275 14.05 -5.97 14.88
CA LEU A 275 13.72 -6.36 13.51
C LEU A 275 12.80 -7.59 13.47
N ALA A 276 13.05 -8.61 14.30
CA ALA A 276 12.15 -9.76 14.44
C ALA A 276 10.79 -9.34 15.00
N GLY A 277 10.80 -8.57 16.09
CA GLY A 277 9.58 -8.11 16.77
C GLY A 277 8.65 -7.27 15.91
N TYR A 278 9.12 -6.69 14.81
CA TYR A 278 8.26 -5.93 13.90
C TYR A 278 7.11 -6.79 13.35
N ALA A 279 7.41 -7.96 12.84
CA ALA A 279 6.40 -8.89 12.32
C ALA A 279 5.62 -9.60 13.45
N ASP A 280 6.28 -9.89 14.58
CA ASP A 280 5.65 -10.58 15.71
C ASP A 280 4.51 -9.77 16.35
N HIS A 281 4.53 -8.44 16.21
CA HIS A 281 3.50 -7.54 16.74
C HIS A 281 2.47 -7.10 15.68
N ALA A 282 2.65 -7.52 14.42
CA ALA A 282 1.69 -7.23 13.37
C ALA A 282 0.34 -7.93 13.62
N VAL A 283 -0.75 -7.21 13.41
CA VAL A 283 -2.10 -7.73 13.64
C VAL A 283 -2.57 -8.46 12.39
N SER A 284 -3.12 -9.67 12.60
CA SER A 284 -3.78 -10.42 11.55
C SER A 284 -5.24 -9.99 11.42
N TYR A 285 -5.65 -9.67 10.19
CA TYR A 285 -7.06 -9.38 9.86
C TYR A 285 -7.79 -10.58 9.25
N GLY A 286 -7.10 -11.68 8.96
CA GLY A 286 -7.66 -12.89 8.35
C GLY A 286 -6.99 -14.17 8.85
N GLU A 287 -7.28 -15.28 8.19
CA GLU A 287 -6.83 -16.61 8.59
C GLU A 287 -5.51 -17.06 7.92
N HIS A 288 -5.04 -16.32 6.91
CA HIS A 288 -3.87 -16.69 6.14
C HIS A 288 -2.59 -16.04 6.68
N PRO A 289 -1.41 -16.67 6.49
CA PRO A 289 -0.14 -16.13 6.96
C PRO A 289 0.25 -14.77 6.37
N ASP A 290 -0.36 -14.37 5.27
CA ASP A 290 -0.17 -13.09 4.60
C ASP A 290 -1.26 -12.04 4.96
N ASP A 291 -2.25 -12.39 5.79
CA ASP A 291 -3.33 -11.48 6.20
C ASP A 291 -2.89 -10.57 7.37
N HIS A 292 -1.73 -9.93 7.23
CA HIS A 292 -1.20 -8.99 8.21
C HIS A 292 -1.46 -7.54 7.79
N ALA A 293 -1.85 -6.72 8.78
CA ALA A 293 -2.22 -5.33 8.58
C ALA A 293 -0.99 -4.43 8.36
N GLY A 294 -0.82 -3.92 7.15
CA GLY A 294 0.13 -2.87 6.80
C GLY A 294 -0.44 -1.46 7.03
N ASP A 295 0.33 -0.43 6.68
CA ASP A 295 -0.04 0.98 6.93
C ASP A 295 -1.37 1.40 6.27
N GLN A 296 -1.74 0.81 5.14
CA GLN A 296 -3.00 1.10 4.48
C GLN A 296 -4.22 0.60 5.28
N PHE A 297 -4.10 -0.50 6.00
CA PHE A 297 -5.17 -0.95 6.89
C PHE A 297 -5.53 0.11 7.93
N TYR A 298 -4.54 0.71 8.57
CA TYR A 298 -4.74 1.68 9.65
C TYR A 298 -5.19 3.06 9.17
N ASN A 299 -4.99 3.38 7.90
CA ASN A 299 -5.36 4.67 7.33
C ASN A 299 -6.59 4.58 6.44
N HIS A 300 -6.64 3.60 5.53
CA HIS A 300 -7.76 3.45 4.58
C HIS A 300 -9.04 2.97 5.25
N VAL A 301 -8.97 1.96 6.13
CA VAL A 301 -10.17 1.38 6.77
C VAL A 301 -10.96 2.41 7.60
N PRO A 302 -10.34 3.20 8.50
CA PRO A 302 -11.04 4.25 9.22
C PRO A 302 -11.64 5.31 8.31
N ARG A 303 -10.96 5.66 7.22
CA ARG A 303 -11.51 6.61 6.22
C ARG A 303 -12.77 6.08 5.55
N MET A 304 -12.82 4.79 5.22
CA MET A 304 -14.02 4.16 4.65
C MET A 304 -15.17 4.14 5.65
N LEU A 305 -14.90 3.79 6.90
CA LEU A 305 -15.89 3.81 7.98
C LEU A 305 -16.49 5.21 8.17
N ILE A 306 -15.64 6.24 8.31
CA ILE A 306 -16.09 7.63 8.46
C ILE A 306 -16.90 8.07 7.23
N THR A 307 -16.38 7.81 6.03
CA THR A 307 -17.04 8.23 4.78
C THR A 307 -18.42 7.60 4.65
N GLN A 308 -18.56 6.31 4.94
CA GLN A 308 -19.84 5.62 4.91
C GLN A 308 -20.78 6.17 5.98
N PHE A 309 -20.30 6.39 7.20
CA PHE A 309 -21.11 6.96 8.30
C PHE A 309 -21.66 8.34 7.95
N LEU A 310 -20.86 9.20 7.33
CA LEU A 310 -21.28 10.54 6.92
C LEU A 310 -22.25 10.53 5.74
N ARG A 311 -22.14 9.55 4.84
CA ARG A 311 -23.04 9.40 3.67
C ARG A 311 -24.35 8.72 4.04
N ASP A 312 -24.25 7.54 4.60
CA ASP A 312 -25.39 6.73 5.02
C ASP A 312 -24.97 5.71 6.09
N ARG A 313 -25.23 6.04 7.35
CA ARG A 313 -24.90 5.19 8.51
C ARG A 313 -25.82 3.99 8.66
N THR A 314 -26.84 3.82 7.84
CA THR A 314 -27.77 2.69 7.88
C THR A 314 -27.28 1.50 7.04
N GLN A 315 -26.37 1.75 6.10
CA GLN A 315 -25.84 0.73 5.19
C GLN A 315 -24.38 0.40 5.53
N PRO A 316 -23.94 -0.86 5.34
CA PRO A 316 -22.52 -1.21 5.45
C PRO A 316 -21.70 -0.53 4.35
N SER A 317 -20.40 -0.42 4.56
CA SER A 317 -19.46 -0.08 3.50
C SER A 317 -19.17 -1.32 2.66
N GLU A 318 -19.56 -1.31 1.38
CA GLU A 318 -19.25 -2.40 0.44
C GLU A 318 -17.73 -2.55 0.22
N ASP A 319 -17.00 -1.44 0.33
CA ASP A 319 -15.53 -1.39 0.22
C ASP A 319 -14.80 -2.12 1.36
N LEU A 320 -15.50 -2.50 2.44
CA LEU A 320 -14.96 -3.25 3.57
C LEU A 320 -15.44 -4.71 3.64
N ASN A 321 -16.25 -5.19 2.71
CA ASN A 321 -16.76 -6.56 2.72
C ASN A 321 -15.65 -7.61 2.57
N TRP A 322 -14.56 -7.25 1.89
CA TRP A 322 -13.37 -8.10 1.79
C TRP A 322 -12.70 -8.36 3.16
N LEU A 323 -12.86 -7.44 4.10
CA LEU A 323 -12.23 -7.46 5.42
C LEU A 323 -13.17 -8.09 6.46
N CYS A 324 -14.40 -7.63 6.49
CA CYS A 324 -15.43 -8.14 7.39
C CYS A 324 -16.82 -8.03 6.72
N ASP A 325 -17.39 -9.17 6.35
CA ASP A 325 -18.73 -9.23 5.77
C ASP A 325 -19.78 -9.13 6.89
N ARG A 326 -20.16 -7.89 7.23
CA ARG A 326 -21.17 -7.56 8.24
C ARG A 326 -22.33 -6.81 7.58
N PRO A 327 -23.59 -7.15 7.96
CA PRO A 327 -24.78 -6.57 7.29
C PRO A 327 -25.04 -5.10 7.66
N ALA A 328 -24.32 -4.54 8.63
CA ALA A 328 -24.50 -3.15 9.07
C ALA A 328 -23.14 -2.49 9.34
N LEU A 329 -23.06 -1.18 9.11
CA LEU A 329 -21.87 -0.39 9.38
C LEU A 329 -21.44 -0.45 10.86
N SER A 330 -22.41 -0.49 11.80
CA SER A 330 -22.11 -0.66 13.23
C SER A 330 -21.39 -1.98 13.52
N GLY A 331 -21.74 -3.06 12.83
CA GLY A 331 -21.05 -4.35 12.95
C GLY A 331 -19.65 -4.32 12.35
N GLN A 332 -19.44 -3.58 11.22
CA GLN A 332 -18.11 -3.37 10.65
C GLN A 332 -17.24 -2.52 11.59
N ALA A 333 -17.78 -1.43 12.14
CA ALA A 333 -17.07 -0.57 13.08
C ALA A 333 -16.67 -1.32 14.37
N ALA A 334 -17.57 -2.13 14.94
CA ALA A 334 -17.27 -2.93 16.12
C ALA A 334 -16.14 -3.95 15.86
N TRP A 335 -16.20 -4.67 14.73
CA TRP A 335 -15.15 -5.63 14.36
C TRP A 335 -13.80 -4.92 14.12
N CYS A 336 -13.78 -3.81 13.42
CA CYS A 336 -12.55 -3.02 13.22
C CYS A 336 -12.00 -2.48 14.54
N GLY A 337 -12.88 -2.01 15.45
CA GLY A 337 -12.50 -1.54 16.78
C GLY A 337 -11.80 -2.62 17.62
N GLU A 338 -12.27 -3.88 17.56
CA GLU A 338 -11.58 -5.00 18.19
C GLU A 338 -10.16 -5.18 17.63
N LYS A 339 -10.00 -5.10 16.30
CA LYS A 339 -8.68 -5.23 15.65
C LYS A 339 -7.74 -4.08 15.98
N PHE A 340 -8.22 -2.85 16.01
CA PHE A 340 -7.41 -1.70 16.39
C PHE A 340 -7.00 -1.76 17.88
N ARG A 341 -7.88 -2.24 18.74
CA ARG A 341 -7.56 -2.44 20.18
C ARG A 341 -6.50 -3.52 20.38
N GLU A 342 -6.58 -4.64 19.65
CA GLU A 342 -5.53 -5.66 19.60
C GLU A 342 -4.20 -5.04 19.12
N ALA A 343 -4.25 -4.25 18.04
CA ALA A 343 -3.08 -3.58 17.49
C ALA A 343 -2.45 -2.59 18.49
N MET A 344 -3.25 -1.81 19.20
CA MET A 344 -2.76 -0.86 20.19
C MET A 344 -1.96 -1.58 21.29
N GLN A 345 -2.48 -2.68 21.83
CA GLN A 345 -1.78 -3.46 22.85
C GLN A 345 -0.44 -4.02 22.34
N ASN A 346 -0.44 -4.56 21.12
CA ASN A 346 0.75 -5.14 20.50
C ASN A 346 1.81 -4.06 20.22
N TYR A 347 1.41 -2.96 19.58
CA TYR A 347 2.35 -1.93 19.19
C TYR A 347 2.84 -1.06 20.34
N GLU A 348 2.08 -0.88 21.41
CA GLU A 348 2.62 -0.30 22.66
C GLU A 348 3.75 -1.15 23.25
N GLN A 349 3.61 -2.47 23.22
CA GLN A 349 4.68 -3.35 23.67
C GLN A 349 5.91 -3.25 22.76
N TYR A 350 5.69 -3.24 21.45
CA TYR A 350 6.78 -3.09 20.47
C TYR A 350 7.47 -1.73 20.58
N LEU A 351 6.71 -0.65 20.75
CA LEU A 351 7.24 0.70 20.96
C LEU A 351 8.15 0.76 22.20
N ARG A 352 7.71 0.22 23.34
CA ARG A 352 8.55 0.13 24.55
C ARG A 352 9.86 -0.63 24.31
N GLN A 353 9.82 -1.72 23.53
CA GLN A 353 11.02 -2.46 23.15
C GLN A 353 11.96 -1.63 22.28
N CYS A 354 11.44 -0.90 21.30
CA CYS A 354 12.20 -0.02 20.43
C CYS A 354 12.78 1.17 21.20
N GLU A 355 12.03 1.80 22.10
CA GLU A 355 12.50 2.90 22.95
C GLU A 355 13.64 2.46 23.86
N ALA A 356 13.50 1.31 24.51
CA ALA A 356 14.56 0.75 25.35
C ALA A 356 15.85 0.49 24.54
N THR A 357 15.72 -0.03 23.32
CA THR A 357 16.86 -0.26 22.42
C THR A 357 17.48 1.07 21.99
N ALA A 358 16.65 2.03 21.53
CA ALA A 358 17.12 3.36 21.09
C ALA A 358 17.88 4.11 22.19
N ALA A 359 17.51 3.93 23.47
CA ALA A 359 18.20 4.54 24.62
C ALA A 359 19.65 4.05 24.78
N THR A 360 19.96 2.83 24.33
CA THR A 360 21.32 2.26 24.38
C THR A 360 22.20 2.65 23.19
N LEU A 361 21.60 3.10 22.10
CA LEU A 361 22.31 3.44 20.87
C LEU A 361 22.86 4.87 20.92
N THR A 362 23.96 5.12 20.19
CA THR A 362 24.60 6.44 20.08
C THR A 362 24.98 6.76 18.64
N GLY A 363 25.21 8.06 18.34
CA GLY A 363 25.69 8.51 17.03
C GLY A 363 24.81 8.07 15.86
N ALA A 364 25.44 7.68 14.74
CA ALA A 364 24.74 7.31 13.52
C ALA A 364 23.81 6.10 13.69
N ALA A 365 24.18 5.13 14.52
CA ALA A 365 23.35 3.96 14.80
C ALA A 365 22.02 4.37 15.46
N ARG A 366 22.05 5.31 16.41
CA ARG A 366 20.84 5.84 17.05
C ARG A 366 19.97 6.58 16.04
N THR A 367 20.56 7.46 15.22
CA THR A 367 19.83 8.20 14.20
C THR A 367 19.14 7.26 13.22
N LEU A 368 19.87 6.28 12.69
CA LEU A 368 19.30 5.30 11.76
C LEU A 368 18.15 4.49 12.40
N PHE A 369 18.31 4.06 13.65
CA PHE A 369 17.27 3.33 14.36
C PHE A 369 16.01 4.18 14.59
N GLN A 370 16.20 5.45 14.92
CA GLN A 370 15.10 6.41 15.07
C GLN A 370 14.37 6.69 13.73
N ASP A 371 15.12 6.74 12.63
CA ASP A 371 14.58 7.01 11.29
C ASP A 371 13.90 5.77 10.64
N THR A 372 14.04 4.62 11.25
CA THR A 372 13.53 3.35 10.75
C THR A 372 12.58 2.69 11.78
N LEU A 373 13.08 1.78 12.60
CA LEU A 373 12.25 0.94 13.47
C LEU A 373 11.46 1.72 14.51
N LEU A 374 12.09 2.68 15.20
CA LEU A 374 11.40 3.45 16.24
C LEU A 374 10.27 4.30 15.63
N MET A 375 10.54 4.98 14.51
CA MET A 375 9.50 5.74 13.80
C MET A 375 8.33 4.84 13.41
N GLN A 376 8.58 3.68 12.82
CA GLN A 376 7.51 2.77 12.42
C GLN A 376 6.70 2.25 13.62
N ALA A 377 7.37 1.94 14.75
CA ALA A 377 6.68 1.57 15.99
C ALA A 377 5.76 2.70 16.48
N GLN A 378 6.22 3.95 16.45
CA GLN A 378 5.41 5.13 16.80
C GLN A 378 4.21 5.28 15.85
N LEU A 379 4.42 5.12 14.54
CA LEU A 379 3.34 5.23 13.55
C LEU A 379 2.22 4.23 13.83
N TYR A 380 2.57 2.95 13.97
CA TYR A 380 1.57 1.92 14.22
C TYR A 380 0.83 2.12 15.55
N THR A 381 1.52 2.59 16.60
CA THR A 381 0.87 2.91 17.86
C THR A 381 -0.16 4.03 17.69
N PHE A 382 0.23 5.16 17.08
CA PHE A 382 -0.70 6.26 16.82
C PHE A 382 -1.84 5.90 15.86
N TRP A 383 -1.56 5.11 14.84
CA TRP A 383 -2.59 4.67 13.90
C TRP A 383 -3.59 3.71 14.53
N ALA A 384 -3.13 2.80 15.40
CA ALA A 384 -4.00 1.89 16.13
C ALA A 384 -4.90 2.64 17.10
N GLU A 385 -4.33 3.61 17.85
CA GLU A 385 -5.09 4.53 18.71
C GLU A 385 -6.13 5.31 17.89
N GLY A 386 -5.70 5.96 16.80
CA GLY A 386 -6.61 6.72 15.93
C GLY A 386 -7.72 5.88 15.33
N GLY A 387 -7.43 4.65 14.92
CA GLY A 387 -8.44 3.72 14.38
C GLY A 387 -9.45 3.26 15.44
N GLU A 388 -8.98 2.96 16.65
CA GLU A 388 -9.85 2.59 17.77
C GLU A 388 -10.75 3.76 18.18
N ASP A 389 -10.20 4.96 18.30
CA ASP A 389 -10.96 6.17 18.63
C ASP A 389 -12.00 6.52 17.52
N VAL A 390 -11.69 6.28 16.23
CA VAL A 390 -12.69 6.40 15.16
C VAL A 390 -13.85 5.43 15.39
N CYS A 391 -13.57 4.17 15.67
CA CYS A 391 -14.62 3.18 15.91
C CYS A 391 -15.48 3.56 17.13
N ALA A 392 -14.86 4.00 18.23
CA ALA A 392 -15.55 4.49 19.43
C ALA A 392 -16.42 5.73 19.11
N ALA A 393 -15.94 6.66 18.28
CA ALA A 393 -16.72 7.81 17.84
C ALA A 393 -17.97 7.36 17.06
N LEU A 394 -17.83 6.40 16.14
CA LEU A 394 -18.96 5.88 15.38
C LEU A 394 -19.97 5.14 16.26
N GLU A 395 -19.49 4.34 17.22
CA GLU A 395 -20.37 3.66 18.20
C GLU A 395 -21.23 4.65 18.98
N ALA A 396 -20.64 5.73 19.50
CA ALA A 396 -21.35 6.82 20.14
C ALA A 396 -22.36 7.48 19.19
N GLY A 397 -21.96 7.74 17.95
CA GLY A 397 -22.80 8.34 16.92
C GLY A 397 -24.00 7.48 16.52
N PHE A 398 -23.88 6.14 16.50
CA PHE A 398 -25.00 5.24 16.21
C PHE A 398 -26.12 5.31 17.23
N VAL A 399 -25.78 5.60 18.50
CA VAL A 399 -26.77 5.75 19.58
C VAL A 399 -27.17 7.20 19.84
N GLY A 400 -26.65 8.15 19.05
CA GLY A 400 -26.97 9.58 19.16
C GLY A 400 -26.23 10.31 20.27
N ASP A 401 -25.19 9.71 20.85
CA ASP A 401 -24.31 10.37 21.82
C ASP A 401 -23.26 11.23 21.09
N TRP A 402 -23.73 12.38 20.62
CA TRP A 402 -22.92 13.25 19.76
C TRP A 402 -21.74 13.91 20.48
N LYS A 403 -21.82 14.09 21.79
CA LYS A 403 -20.70 14.64 22.56
C LYS A 403 -19.53 13.66 22.61
N HIS A 404 -19.80 12.39 22.94
CA HIS A 404 -18.76 11.37 22.92
C HIS A 404 -18.28 11.09 21.49
N CYS A 405 -19.17 11.11 20.49
CA CYS A 405 -18.76 11.02 19.08
C CYS A 405 -17.76 12.12 18.71
N PHE A 406 -18.06 13.38 19.07
CA PHE A 406 -17.16 14.52 18.84
C PHE A 406 -15.82 14.35 19.58
N TYR A 407 -15.88 14.00 20.85
CA TYR A 407 -14.69 13.86 21.68
C TYR A 407 -13.75 12.77 21.17
N GLN A 408 -14.27 11.58 20.86
CA GLN A 408 -13.48 10.47 20.33
C GLN A 408 -12.95 10.78 18.92
N ALA A 409 -13.73 11.42 18.06
CA ALA A 409 -13.25 11.86 16.76
C ALA A 409 -12.07 12.86 16.88
N GLY A 410 -12.09 13.71 17.91
CA GLY A 410 -10.98 14.62 18.21
C GLY A 410 -9.73 13.90 18.70
N ARG A 411 -9.87 12.87 19.54
CA ARG A 411 -8.75 11.99 19.92
C ARG A 411 -8.12 11.34 18.70
N ALA A 412 -8.96 10.74 17.83
CA ALA A 412 -8.50 10.14 16.57
C ALA A 412 -7.74 11.14 15.70
N LYS A 413 -8.27 12.36 15.52
CA LYS A 413 -7.60 13.45 14.80
C LYS A 413 -6.20 13.74 15.35
N ASN A 414 -6.07 13.80 16.68
CA ASN A 414 -4.80 14.07 17.34
C ASN A 414 -3.81 12.92 17.16
N ALA A 415 -4.26 11.66 17.25
CA ALA A 415 -3.42 10.48 17.02
C ALA A 415 -2.86 10.46 15.58
N TYR A 416 -3.70 10.67 14.56
CA TYR A 416 -3.22 10.78 13.17
C TYR A 416 -2.32 12.00 12.93
N THR A 417 -2.57 13.12 13.62
CA THR A 417 -1.70 14.30 13.56
C THR A 417 -0.35 14.00 14.18
N ALA A 418 -0.31 13.27 15.31
CA ALA A 418 0.94 12.83 15.95
C ALA A 418 1.72 11.86 15.06
N ALA A 419 1.04 10.92 14.37
CA ALA A 419 1.67 10.04 13.39
C ALA A 419 2.34 10.82 12.26
N ASN A 420 1.64 11.79 11.67
CA ASN A 420 2.22 12.65 10.64
C ASN A 420 3.44 13.45 11.17
N ALA A 421 3.36 13.98 12.39
CA ALA A 421 4.47 14.68 13.03
C ALA A 421 5.67 13.76 13.28
N ALA A 422 5.44 12.50 13.69
CA ALA A 422 6.50 11.51 13.89
C ALA A 422 7.31 11.26 12.61
N MET A 423 6.63 11.14 11.45
CA MET A 423 7.29 11.03 10.15
C MET A 423 8.08 12.31 9.80
N ARG A 424 7.43 13.48 9.88
CA ARG A 424 8.03 14.76 9.51
C ARG A 424 9.26 15.09 10.38
N ASN A 425 9.27 14.69 11.65
CA ASN A 425 10.40 14.85 12.54
C ASN A 425 11.64 13.99 12.17
N ARG A 426 11.50 13.06 11.23
CA ARG A 426 12.60 12.23 10.69
C ARG A 426 13.11 12.71 9.34
N GLU A 427 12.66 13.85 8.88
CA GLU A 427 13.14 14.49 7.66
C GLU A 427 14.37 15.35 7.94
N HIS A 428 15.54 14.85 7.56
CA HIS A 428 16.80 15.57 7.68
C HIS A 428 17.76 15.27 6.53
N GLY A 429 18.70 16.17 6.27
CA GLY A 429 19.67 16.03 5.19
C GLY A 429 18.97 15.87 3.83
N LYS A 430 19.32 14.83 3.10
CA LYS A 430 18.70 14.53 1.79
C LYS A 430 17.24 14.04 1.86
N TRP A 431 16.73 13.79 3.06
CA TRP A 431 15.38 13.32 3.27
C TRP A 431 14.39 14.42 3.67
N ILE A 432 14.78 15.69 3.62
CA ILE A 432 13.86 16.82 3.80
C ILE A 432 12.73 16.72 2.79
N ASP A 433 11.49 16.91 3.26
CA ASP A 433 10.25 16.79 2.50
C ASP A 433 9.96 15.41 1.87
N PHE A 434 10.66 14.36 2.29
CA PHE A 434 10.41 13.00 1.80
C PHE A 434 8.98 12.54 2.12
N TYR A 435 8.52 12.72 3.36
CA TYR A 435 7.17 12.35 3.78
C TYR A 435 6.12 13.43 3.45
N ALA A 436 6.54 14.67 3.17
CA ALA A 436 5.62 15.73 2.75
C ALA A 436 4.91 15.40 1.43
N ASN A 437 5.59 14.68 0.55
CA ASN A 437 5.09 14.28 -0.77
C ASN A 437 4.42 12.90 -0.78
N GLU A 438 4.37 12.22 0.37
CA GLU A 438 3.69 10.95 0.49
C GLU A 438 2.18 11.17 0.33
N CYS A 439 1.57 10.51 -0.65
CA CYS A 439 0.17 10.68 -1.02
C CYS A 439 -0.61 9.34 -1.10
N GLN A 440 0.05 8.21 -0.92
CA GLN A 440 -0.58 6.90 -1.04
C GLN A 440 -1.25 6.47 0.26
N THR A 441 -0.50 6.45 1.36
CA THR A 441 -1.06 6.23 2.70
C THR A 441 -1.85 7.44 3.18
N ASP A 442 -1.34 8.62 2.88
CA ASP A 442 -1.92 9.95 3.13
C ASP A 442 -2.48 10.12 4.55
N VAL A 443 -1.59 10.01 5.52
CA VAL A 443 -1.93 10.12 6.96
C VAL A 443 -2.60 11.46 7.31
N LYS A 444 -2.27 12.53 6.58
CA LYS A 444 -2.91 13.85 6.74
C LYS A 444 -4.42 13.79 6.45
N GLN A 445 -4.81 13.02 5.44
CA GLN A 445 -6.22 12.86 5.08
C GLN A 445 -7.00 12.09 6.15
N SER A 446 -6.37 11.13 6.83
CA SER A 446 -6.98 10.44 7.97
C SER A 446 -7.33 11.43 9.09
N ALA A 447 -6.39 12.32 9.46
CA ALA A 447 -6.64 13.38 10.44
C ALA A 447 -7.75 14.35 9.98
N GLN A 448 -7.77 14.70 8.68
CA GLN A 448 -8.78 15.61 8.12
C GLN A 448 -10.18 15.01 8.17
N LEU A 449 -10.35 13.72 7.84
CA LEU A 449 -11.64 13.05 7.92
C LEU A 449 -12.15 12.92 9.36
N CYS A 450 -11.27 12.72 10.33
CA CYS A 450 -11.64 12.79 11.75
C CYS A 450 -12.18 14.18 12.11
N GLY A 451 -11.58 15.26 11.59
CA GLY A 451 -12.09 16.62 11.72
C GLY A 451 -13.50 16.81 11.11
N TYR A 452 -13.77 16.19 9.97
CA TYR A 452 -15.12 16.22 9.39
C TYR A 452 -16.13 15.47 10.26
N LEU A 453 -15.75 14.36 10.88
CA LEU A 453 -16.59 13.64 11.84
C LEU A 453 -16.87 14.48 13.09
N MET A 454 -15.86 15.21 13.60
CA MET A 454 -16.06 16.18 14.70
C MET A 454 -17.10 17.22 14.33
N SER A 455 -16.93 17.91 13.22
CA SER A 455 -17.83 18.98 12.78
C SER A 455 -19.25 18.45 12.52
N PHE A 456 -19.38 17.24 11.99
CA PHE A 456 -20.64 16.56 11.80
C PHE A 456 -21.33 16.26 13.15
N ALA A 457 -20.61 15.65 14.10
CA ALA A 457 -21.14 15.33 15.43
C ALA A 457 -21.60 16.59 16.16
N ARG A 458 -20.82 17.67 16.06
CA ARG A 458 -21.19 18.97 16.63
C ARG A 458 -22.47 19.53 16.00
N THR A 459 -22.60 19.46 14.68
CA THR A 459 -23.82 19.89 13.97
C THR A 459 -25.06 19.11 14.43
N MET A 460 -24.88 17.79 14.63
CA MET A 460 -25.98 16.91 15.05
C MET A 460 -26.36 17.08 16.52
N GLY A 461 -25.40 17.37 17.40
CA GLY A 461 -25.60 17.36 18.85
C GLY A 461 -25.77 18.75 19.46
N GLU A 462 -25.02 19.75 19.02
CA GLU A 462 -25.06 21.11 19.58
C GLU A 462 -26.06 21.99 18.85
N GLY A 463 -26.36 21.68 17.60
CA GLY A 463 -27.28 22.43 16.79
C GLY A 463 -26.68 23.72 16.21
N PRO A 464 -27.52 24.64 15.68
CA PRO A 464 -27.05 25.73 14.82
C PRO A 464 -26.28 26.85 15.54
N HIS A 465 -26.33 26.91 16.85
CA HIS A 465 -25.75 28.01 17.60
C HIS A 465 -24.32 27.76 18.11
N PHE A 466 -23.90 26.52 18.25
CA PHE A 466 -22.52 26.12 18.61
C PHE A 466 -21.93 26.79 19.86
N TYR A 467 -22.72 26.98 20.91
CA TYR A 467 -22.27 27.59 22.17
C TYR A 467 -22.63 26.78 23.42
N GLU A 468 -23.58 25.83 23.34
CA GLU A 468 -24.07 25.10 24.50
C GLU A 468 -23.00 24.20 25.11
N TRP A 469 -22.26 23.49 24.27
CA TRP A 469 -21.17 22.61 24.75
C TRP A 469 -20.00 23.42 25.30
N MET A 470 -19.64 24.55 24.66
CA MET A 470 -18.63 25.43 25.22
C MET A 470 -19.01 25.93 26.62
N ARG A 471 -20.23 26.35 26.82
CA ARG A 471 -20.73 26.77 28.14
C ARG A 471 -20.72 25.63 29.15
N GLU A 472 -21.04 24.40 28.75
CA GLU A 472 -21.01 23.24 29.61
C GLU A 472 -19.59 22.92 30.13
N PHE A 473 -18.57 23.03 29.30
CA PHE A 473 -17.20 22.68 29.64
C PHE A 473 -16.34 23.86 30.13
N ASN A 474 -16.75 25.10 29.88
CA ASN A 474 -15.98 26.29 30.28
C ASN A 474 -16.60 27.06 31.45
N ASP A 475 -17.93 27.11 31.52
CA ASP A 475 -18.61 27.94 32.49
C ASP A 475 -18.86 27.20 33.83
N SER A 476 -18.81 27.94 34.95
CA SER A 476 -19.26 27.39 36.22
C SER A 476 -20.75 27.04 36.19
N GLU A 477 -21.19 26.16 37.08
CA GLU A 477 -22.63 25.84 37.22
C GLU A 477 -23.49 27.09 37.47
N ALA A 478 -22.96 28.05 38.23
CA ALA A 478 -23.64 29.30 38.48
C ALA A 478 -23.80 30.18 37.22
N ASP A 479 -22.74 30.28 36.43
CA ASP A 479 -22.76 31.07 35.18
C ASP A 479 -23.70 30.48 34.14
N ARG A 480 -23.78 29.14 34.07
CA ARG A 480 -24.72 28.45 33.17
C ARG A 480 -26.20 28.72 33.45
N ARG A 481 -26.54 29.14 34.69
CA ARG A 481 -27.90 29.52 35.07
C ARG A 481 -28.26 30.94 34.64
N VAL A 482 -27.27 31.74 34.26
CA VAL A 482 -27.48 33.11 33.77
C VAL A 482 -27.68 33.08 32.27
N MET A 483 -28.90 33.36 31.79
CA MET A 483 -29.21 33.45 30.35
C MET A 483 -28.67 34.74 29.73
N LEU A 484 -27.37 34.95 29.76
CA LEU A 484 -26.71 36.01 29.01
C LEU A 484 -25.95 35.40 27.84
N ILE A 485 -26.38 35.69 26.61
CA ILE A 485 -25.63 35.37 25.40
C ILE A 485 -24.63 36.50 25.21
N LEU A 486 -23.37 36.23 25.51
CA LEU A 486 -22.27 37.13 25.21
C LEU A 486 -21.73 36.78 23.82
N ASN A 487 -21.56 37.79 22.98
CA ASN A 487 -21.35 37.61 21.54
C ASN A 487 -19.93 37.30 21.12
N THR A 488 -18.93 37.35 21.99
CA THR A 488 -17.52 37.32 21.57
C THR A 488 -16.85 35.96 21.71
N ASP A 489 -17.29 35.12 22.65
CA ASP A 489 -16.59 33.87 22.98
C ASP A 489 -17.51 32.65 22.89
N ASN A 490 -18.69 32.79 22.27
CA ASN A 490 -19.72 31.74 22.27
C ASN A 490 -19.60 30.70 21.15
N HIS A 491 -18.66 30.90 20.23
CA HIS A 491 -18.47 30.01 19.05
C HIS A 491 -17.02 29.58 18.90
N PRO A 492 -16.49 28.74 19.83
CA PRO A 492 -15.14 28.22 19.67
C PRO A 492 -15.06 27.31 18.45
N ASP A 493 -13.92 27.25 17.81
CA ASP A 493 -13.64 26.23 16.82
C ASP A 493 -13.64 24.83 17.46
N ASP A 494 -13.71 23.81 16.62
CA ASP A 494 -13.80 22.42 17.08
C ASP A 494 -12.57 22.01 17.92
N ASP A 495 -11.39 22.48 17.58
CA ASP A 495 -10.16 22.14 18.31
C ASP A 495 -10.12 22.83 19.70
N THR A 496 -10.65 24.02 19.82
CA THR A 496 -10.80 24.72 21.09
C THR A 496 -11.82 24.05 21.99
N LEU A 497 -13.01 23.72 21.46
CA LEU A 497 -14.02 22.97 22.19
C LEU A 497 -13.50 21.60 22.64
N TRP A 498 -12.83 20.86 21.75
CA TRP A 498 -12.27 19.57 22.11
C TRP A 498 -11.27 19.67 23.28
N ARG A 499 -10.39 20.68 23.28
CA ARG A 499 -9.45 20.91 24.40
C ARG A 499 -10.14 21.19 25.73
N LEU A 500 -11.28 21.86 25.72
CA LEU A 500 -12.10 22.05 26.90
C LEU A 500 -12.68 20.71 27.41
N MET A 501 -13.20 19.89 26.50
CA MET A 501 -13.71 18.56 26.84
C MET A 501 -12.58 17.66 27.39
N GLU A 502 -11.39 17.68 26.79
CA GLU A 502 -10.21 16.90 27.23
C GLU A 502 -9.80 17.25 28.66
N GLN A 503 -9.89 18.51 29.07
CA GLN A 503 -9.59 18.93 30.46
C GLN A 503 -10.54 18.29 31.49
N HIS A 504 -11.74 17.91 31.07
CA HIS A 504 -12.76 17.32 31.94
C HIS A 504 -12.82 15.80 31.84
N TRP A 505 -12.63 15.25 30.66
CA TRP A 505 -12.82 13.81 30.38
C TRP A 505 -11.52 13.03 30.21
N GLY A 506 -10.42 13.70 29.95
CA GLY A 506 -9.09 13.09 29.73
C GLY A 506 -8.32 12.74 31.01
N GLN A 507 -8.95 12.87 32.22
CA GLN A 507 -8.33 12.61 33.54
C GLN A 507 -8.48 11.14 33.94
#